data_1fb03a9e2b95a1d97fa7fc3714432946
#
_entry.id   1fb03a9e2b95a1d97fa7fc3714432946
#
_cell.length_a   1.000
_cell.length_b   1.000
_cell.length_c   1.000
_cell.angle_alpha   90.00
_cell.angle_beta   90.00
_cell.angle_gamma   90.00
#
_symmetry.space_group_name_H-M   'P 1'
#
loop_
_entity.id
_entity.type
_entity.pdbx_description
1 polymer ?
#
loop_
_entity_poly.entity_id
_entity_poly.type
_entity_poly.pdbx_seq_one_letter_code
_entity_poly.pdbx_strand_id
1 'polypeptide(L)'
;MRLLLRVAAVGVFVLVLSTLYAYLSYRPSYELYADLIGAEIQHSLFVSGSSTKHYVIFQQLQGAGFNNEAQEILHFHHLAFLTDRVYIYQPFFWRPRNEPLPLSAFLLGPTEGSVSDTVCPTEQITHITIDAPHRELWQTALDVLSSDDKCLAVDNWVLTRSFLESVSVAEIFPLFSVCLSTQFLWSIPIQHLAARTHAALNLRSSSYPVADPYIALHLRRGDFSSHCLDLAESQKNFTTWATLPNLNILPPALDVQNSSSIMEHCYPILPRVIDAIRTGLDRAPHARILHILHDAKWDHPLVYAHMWKIEKAVKTWGWVDRVTHSGQIPAGWGEGDFTVGVDMEVASKAAFFIGVGYSSLTSQVVALRLAGGQSEDSILLM
;
A
#
# COMPACT_ATOMS: atom_id res chain seq x y z
N MET A 1 -25.59 45.38 -0.73
CA MET A 1 -24.40 45.26 -1.59
C MET A 1 -23.07 45.15 -0.83
N ARG A 2 -22.70 46.11 0.04
CA ARG A 2 -21.41 46.07 0.82
C ARG A 2 -21.25 44.85 1.74
N LEU A 3 -22.32 44.36 2.37
CA LEU A 3 -22.25 43.15 3.23
C LEU A 3 -22.01 41.89 2.40
N LEU A 4 -22.69 41.72 1.28
CA LEU A 4 -22.51 40.59 0.38
C LEU A 4 -21.08 40.54 -0.20
N LEU A 5 -20.49 41.68 -0.54
CA LEU A 5 -19.11 41.78 -0.99
C LEU A 5 -18.11 41.36 0.11
N ARG A 6 -18.36 41.75 1.37
CA ARG A 6 -17.51 41.33 2.50
C ARG A 6 -17.62 39.84 2.77
N VAL A 7 -18.81 39.26 2.73
CA VAL A 7 -19.01 37.81 2.90
C VAL A 7 -18.33 37.05 1.78
N ALA A 8 -18.48 37.50 0.54
CA ALA A 8 -17.79 36.87 -0.61
C ALA A 8 -16.24 36.95 -0.48
N ALA A 9 -15.72 38.12 -0.07
CA ALA A 9 -14.26 38.29 0.12
C ALA A 9 -13.72 37.36 1.22
N VAL A 10 -14.43 37.22 2.36
CA VAL A 10 -14.06 36.29 3.43
C VAL A 10 -14.12 34.84 2.94
N GLY A 11 -15.17 34.48 2.18
CA GLY A 11 -15.29 33.13 1.59
C GLY A 11 -14.13 32.78 0.65
N VAL A 12 -13.77 33.71 -0.25
CA VAL A 12 -12.62 33.54 -1.15
C VAL A 12 -11.30 33.43 -0.37
N PHE A 13 -11.11 34.27 0.65
CA PHE A 13 -9.92 34.22 1.48
C PHE A 13 -9.77 32.91 2.23
N VAL A 14 -10.84 32.40 2.84
CA VAL A 14 -10.85 31.08 3.50
C VAL A 14 -10.56 29.95 2.51
N LEU A 15 -11.15 30.02 1.31
CA LEU A 15 -10.91 29.03 0.25
C LEU A 15 -9.43 29.03 -0.18
N VAL A 16 -8.85 30.20 -0.41
CA VAL A 16 -7.42 30.34 -0.78
C VAL A 16 -6.52 29.82 0.32
N LEU A 17 -6.78 30.15 1.57
CA LEU A 17 -5.99 29.64 2.71
C LEU A 17 -6.12 28.14 2.87
N SER A 18 -7.33 27.58 2.71
CA SER A 18 -7.56 26.12 2.78
C SER A 18 -6.84 25.39 1.65
N THR A 19 -6.89 25.95 0.43
CA THR A 19 -6.19 25.38 -0.73
C THR A 19 -4.67 25.45 -0.55
N LEU A 20 -4.18 26.58 -0.07
CA LEU A 20 -2.75 26.76 0.21
C LEU A 20 -2.29 25.81 1.33
N TYR A 21 -3.06 25.68 2.39
CA TYR A 21 -2.78 24.71 3.46
C TYR A 21 -2.75 23.28 2.94
N ALA A 22 -3.76 22.86 2.17
CA ALA A 22 -3.80 21.53 1.57
C ALA A 22 -2.58 21.29 0.66
N TYR A 23 -2.26 22.27 -0.19
CA TYR A 23 -1.10 22.20 -1.08
C TYR A 23 0.22 22.06 -0.31
N LEU A 24 0.41 22.83 0.75
CA LEU A 24 1.64 22.81 1.55
C LEU A 24 1.73 21.55 2.42
N SER A 25 0.61 21.03 2.92
CA SER A 25 0.57 19.77 3.69
C SER A 25 0.97 18.57 2.84
N TYR A 26 0.68 18.61 1.52
CA TYR A 26 1.09 17.57 0.57
C TYR A 26 2.47 17.80 -0.04
N ARG A 27 3.15 18.90 0.30
CA ARG A 27 4.53 19.08 -0.15
C ARG A 27 5.45 18.12 0.57
N PRO A 28 6.42 17.49 -0.16
CA PRO A 28 7.46 16.73 0.49
C PRO A 28 8.22 17.62 1.47
N SER A 29 8.74 17.02 2.51
CA SER A 29 9.80 17.61 3.30
C SER A 29 11.08 17.54 2.48
N TYR A 30 11.35 18.53 1.66
CA TYR A 30 12.53 18.56 0.77
C TYR A 30 13.84 18.41 1.54
N GLU A 31 13.94 19.00 2.73
CA GLU A 31 15.11 18.86 3.61
C GLU A 31 15.30 17.41 4.04
N LEU A 32 14.23 16.77 4.56
CA LEU A 32 14.27 15.37 4.95
C LEU A 32 14.64 14.46 3.77
N TYR A 33 14.08 14.72 2.59
CA TYR A 33 14.37 13.91 1.41
C TYR A 33 15.80 14.08 0.92
N ALA A 34 16.34 15.30 0.95
CA ALA A 34 17.73 15.54 0.62
C ALA A 34 18.71 14.83 1.58
N ASP A 35 18.41 14.87 2.88
CA ASP A 35 19.17 14.16 3.91
C ASP A 35 19.12 12.64 3.71
N LEU A 36 17.95 12.09 3.41
CA LEU A 36 17.76 10.65 3.18
C LEU A 36 18.45 10.20 1.88
N ILE A 37 18.37 10.95 0.80
CA ILE A 37 19.10 10.66 -0.44
C ILE A 37 20.62 10.64 -0.17
N GLY A 38 21.12 11.62 0.59
CA GLY A 38 22.51 11.64 1.01
C GLY A 38 22.91 10.41 1.83
N ALA A 39 22.05 9.98 2.75
CA ALA A 39 22.26 8.78 3.55
C ALA A 39 22.22 7.49 2.71
N GLU A 40 21.30 7.36 1.74
CA GLU A 40 21.22 6.23 0.81
C GLU A 40 22.49 6.12 -0.04
N ILE A 41 22.99 7.23 -0.57
CA ILE A 41 24.26 7.26 -1.33
C ILE A 41 25.44 6.82 -0.46
N GLN A 42 25.56 7.35 0.77
CA GLN A 42 26.63 6.95 1.69
C GLN A 42 26.56 5.47 2.05
N HIS A 43 25.38 4.94 2.33
CA HIS A 43 25.17 3.52 2.57
C HIS A 43 25.62 2.66 1.38
N SER A 44 25.25 3.06 0.17
CA SER A 44 25.63 2.37 -1.06
C SER A 44 27.14 2.33 -1.26
N LEU A 45 27.84 3.42 -1.01
CA LEU A 45 29.31 3.49 -1.09
C LEU A 45 29.97 2.59 -0.05
N PHE A 46 29.41 2.49 1.16
CA PHE A 46 29.92 1.58 2.20
C PHE A 46 29.75 0.12 1.80
N VAL A 47 28.57 -0.27 1.30
CA VAL A 47 28.28 -1.66 0.89
C VAL A 47 29.11 -2.05 -0.33
N SER A 48 29.34 -1.13 -1.28
CA SER A 48 30.10 -1.39 -2.51
C SER A 48 31.58 -1.73 -2.28
N GLY A 49 32.13 -1.33 -1.16
CA GLY A 49 33.50 -1.68 -0.77
C GLY A 49 33.73 -3.19 -0.51
N SER A 50 32.67 -4.00 -0.46
CA SER A 50 32.77 -5.44 -0.27
C SER A 50 32.95 -6.18 -1.61
N SER A 51 34.12 -6.76 -1.85
CA SER A 51 34.47 -7.46 -3.11
C SER A 51 33.72 -8.77 -3.36
N THR A 52 32.99 -9.29 -2.36
CA THR A 52 32.38 -10.63 -2.40
C THR A 52 30.86 -10.60 -2.66
N LYS A 53 30.23 -9.43 -2.74
CA LYS A 53 28.79 -9.32 -2.93
C LYS A 53 28.40 -9.34 -4.40
N HIS A 54 27.28 -10.01 -4.69
CA HIS A 54 26.62 -10.00 -5.98
C HIS A 54 25.45 -9.03 -5.95
N TYR A 55 25.12 -8.41 -7.07
CA TYR A 55 24.13 -7.36 -7.17
C TYR A 55 23.11 -7.69 -8.26
N VAL A 56 21.89 -7.18 -8.11
CA VAL A 56 20.85 -7.27 -9.15
C VAL A 56 20.07 -5.96 -9.27
N ILE A 57 19.84 -5.55 -10.50
CA ILE A 57 19.00 -4.43 -10.92
C ILE A 57 17.78 -5.02 -11.63
N PHE A 58 16.58 -4.60 -11.28
CA PHE A 58 15.36 -4.96 -12.00
C PHE A 58 14.79 -3.73 -12.71
N GLN A 59 14.12 -3.96 -13.84
CA GLN A 59 13.27 -2.95 -14.43
C GLN A 59 12.09 -2.69 -13.49
N GLN A 60 12.05 -1.51 -12.89
CA GLN A 60 11.12 -1.11 -11.84
C GLN A 60 9.96 -0.29 -12.43
N LEU A 61 8.75 -0.54 -11.94
CA LEU A 61 7.56 0.27 -12.24
C LEU A 61 7.79 1.72 -11.78
N GLN A 62 7.44 2.68 -12.62
CA GLN A 62 7.57 4.10 -12.31
C GLN A 62 6.28 4.85 -12.64
N GLY A 63 5.92 5.82 -11.80
CA GLY A 63 4.76 6.67 -11.99
C GLY A 63 3.42 5.98 -11.80
N ALA A 64 3.40 4.86 -11.09
CA ALA A 64 2.18 4.17 -10.64
C ALA A 64 1.69 4.72 -9.29
N GLY A 65 0.68 4.08 -8.70
CA GLY A 65 0.29 4.36 -7.32
C GLY A 65 1.29 3.75 -6.33
N PHE A 66 1.49 4.40 -5.19
CA PHE A 66 2.45 4.01 -4.15
C PHE A 66 2.47 2.49 -3.88
N ASN A 67 1.31 1.88 -3.67
CA ASN A 67 1.25 0.47 -3.30
C ASN A 67 1.69 -0.49 -4.42
N ASN A 68 1.52 -0.10 -5.69
CA ASN A 68 1.99 -0.92 -6.82
C ASN A 68 3.52 -0.97 -6.83
N GLU A 69 4.16 0.20 -6.70
CA GLU A 69 5.61 0.30 -6.68
C GLU A 69 6.20 -0.34 -5.41
N ALA A 70 5.60 -0.09 -4.25
CA ALA A 70 6.06 -0.68 -2.99
C ALA A 70 5.98 -2.21 -2.99
N GLN A 71 4.90 -2.80 -3.52
CA GLN A 71 4.78 -4.26 -3.65
C GLN A 71 5.84 -4.83 -4.59
N GLU A 72 6.08 -4.18 -5.71
CA GLU A 72 7.11 -4.62 -6.67
C GLU A 72 8.50 -4.61 -6.03
N ILE A 73 8.87 -3.52 -5.36
CA ILE A 73 10.14 -3.39 -4.65
C ILE A 73 10.30 -4.50 -3.60
N LEU A 74 9.24 -4.80 -2.84
CA LEU A 74 9.28 -5.88 -1.84
C LEU A 74 9.48 -7.27 -2.48
N HIS A 75 8.88 -7.54 -3.64
CA HIS A 75 9.12 -8.79 -4.37
C HIS A 75 10.55 -8.86 -4.93
N PHE A 76 11.06 -7.79 -5.50
CA PHE A 76 12.44 -7.75 -6.01
C PHE A 76 13.46 -7.89 -4.89
N HIS A 77 13.23 -7.23 -3.77
CA HIS A 77 14.04 -7.43 -2.56
C HIS A 77 14.02 -8.89 -2.11
N HIS A 78 12.85 -9.53 -2.11
CA HIS A 78 12.71 -10.94 -1.75
C HIS A 78 13.43 -11.87 -2.73
N LEU A 79 13.34 -11.66 -4.04
CA LEU A 79 14.10 -12.40 -5.05
C LEU A 79 15.61 -12.26 -4.84
N ALA A 80 16.08 -11.05 -4.63
CA ALA A 80 17.49 -10.77 -4.37
C ALA A 80 17.96 -11.48 -3.10
N PHE A 81 17.17 -11.41 -2.02
CA PHE A 81 17.47 -12.09 -0.76
C PHE A 81 17.58 -13.61 -0.91
N LEU A 82 16.66 -14.24 -1.65
CA LEU A 82 16.66 -15.69 -1.88
C LEU A 82 17.84 -16.16 -2.73
N THR A 83 18.44 -15.27 -3.51
CA THR A 83 19.57 -15.58 -4.41
C THR A 83 20.91 -15.05 -3.89
N ASP A 84 20.96 -14.65 -2.61
CA ASP A 84 22.15 -14.06 -1.96
C ASP A 84 22.73 -12.85 -2.72
N ARG A 85 21.83 -12.04 -3.32
CA ARG A 85 22.19 -10.81 -4.03
C ARG A 85 21.74 -9.58 -3.26
N VAL A 86 22.44 -8.49 -3.46
CA VAL A 86 22.04 -7.17 -3.00
C VAL A 86 21.16 -6.54 -4.08
N TYR A 87 19.93 -6.19 -3.74
CA TYR A 87 19.04 -5.48 -4.63
C TYR A 87 19.50 -4.04 -4.83
N ILE A 88 19.65 -3.62 -6.08
CA ILE A 88 19.88 -2.23 -6.44
C ILE A 88 18.53 -1.63 -6.80
N TYR A 89 17.97 -0.86 -5.88
CA TYR A 89 16.69 -0.19 -6.11
C TYR A 89 16.87 1.14 -6.82
N GLN A 90 15.84 1.49 -7.63
CA GLN A 90 15.74 2.80 -8.24
C GLN A 90 14.95 3.75 -7.32
N PRO A 91 15.13 5.07 -7.46
CA PRO A 91 14.31 6.05 -6.76
C PRO A 91 12.81 5.82 -6.98
N PHE A 92 12.03 6.16 -5.99
CA PHE A 92 10.58 6.05 -6.02
C PHE A 92 9.98 7.18 -6.88
N PHE A 93 9.18 6.84 -7.91
CA PHE A 93 8.49 7.81 -8.78
C PHE A 93 6.98 7.65 -8.68
N TRP A 94 6.42 8.13 -7.63
CA TRP A 94 5.02 7.97 -7.33
C TRP A 94 4.18 9.16 -7.83
N ARG A 95 3.05 8.89 -8.52
CA ARG A 95 2.10 9.95 -8.88
C ARG A 95 1.49 10.61 -7.63
N PRO A 96 1.27 11.94 -7.64
CA PRO A 96 1.39 12.87 -8.79
C PRO A 96 2.75 13.55 -8.95
N ARG A 97 3.80 13.00 -8.36
CA ARG A 97 5.12 13.63 -8.36
C ARG A 97 5.96 13.14 -9.53
N ASN A 98 6.66 14.06 -10.15
CA ASN A 98 7.61 13.77 -11.22
C ASN A 98 9.08 13.78 -10.71
N GLU A 99 9.27 13.86 -9.40
CA GLU A 99 10.58 13.93 -8.77
C GLU A 99 10.88 12.60 -8.07
N PRO A 100 12.12 12.11 -8.13
CA PRO A 100 12.53 10.92 -7.42
C PRO A 100 12.45 11.14 -5.91
N LEU A 101 11.85 10.19 -5.20
CA LEU A 101 11.75 10.18 -3.75
C LEU A 101 12.68 9.12 -3.18
N PRO A 102 13.36 9.37 -2.04
CA PRO A 102 14.18 8.36 -1.40
C PRO A 102 13.30 7.22 -0.88
N LEU A 103 13.67 5.98 -1.18
CA LEU A 103 12.91 4.81 -0.71
C LEU A 103 12.91 4.73 0.81
N SER A 104 13.99 5.11 1.47
CA SER A 104 14.14 5.15 2.92
C SER A 104 13.20 6.13 3.63
N ALA A 105 12.58 7.07 2.89
CA ALA A 105 11.49 7.89 3.42
C ALA A 105 10.23 7.08 3.73
N PHE A 106 10.08 5.90 3.13
CA PHE A 106 8.89 5.05 3.26
C PHE A 106 9.22 3.68 3.86
N LEU A 107 10.27 3.02 3.39
CA LEU A 107 10.61 1.64 3.75
C LEU A 107 12.05 1.56 4.28
N LEU A 108 12.24 1.06 5.48
CA LEU A 108 13.59 0.88 6.06
C LEU A 108 14.18 -0.50 5.74
N GLY A 109 13.43 -1.57 5.93
CA GLY A 109 13.96 -2.93 5.79
C GLY A 109 14.60 -3.19 4.43
N PRO A 110 13.91 -2.97 3.30
CA PRO A 110 14.51 -3.11 1.97
C PRO A 110 15.69 -2.18 1.72
N THR A 111 15.71 -0.97 2.28
CA THR A 111 16.81 -0.02 2.08
C THR A 111 18.04 -0.33 2.90
N GLU A 112 17.90 -1.01 4.03
CA GLU A 112 19.04 -1.45 4.84
C GLU A 112 19.79 -2.64 4.21
N GLY A 113 19.07 -3.53 3.51
CA GLY A 113 19.62 -4.68 2.81
C GLY A 113 19.96 -4.44 1.33
N SER A 114 19.71 -3.24 0.80
CA SER A 114 19.81 -2.89 -0.62
C SER A 114 20.64 -1.62 -0.81
N VAL A 115 20.97 -1.28 -2.05
CA VAL A 115 21.81 -0.12 -2.39
C VAL A 115 21.21 0.68 -3.54
N SER A 116 21.62 1.94 -3.69
CA SER A 116 21.26 2.75 -4.85
C SER A 116 22.15 2.42 -6.07
N ASP A 117 21.81 2.93 -7.23
CA ASP A 117 22.34 2.59 -8.56
C ASP A 117 23.83 2.88 -8.83
N THR A 118 24.59 3.39 -7.86
CA THR A 118 25.99 3.79 -8.04
C THR A 118 27.02 2.66 -7.87
N VAL A 119 26.56 1.42 -7.61
CA VAL A 119 27.42 0.32 -7.14
C VAL A 119 27.99 -0.56 -8.27
N CYS A 120 27.25 -0.72 -9.36
CA CYS A 120 27.65 -1.52 -10.51
C CYS A 120 28.12 -0.62 -11.67
N PRO A 121 29.44 -0.62 -11.99
CA PRO A 121 29.90 0.06 -13.20
C PRO A 121 29.26 -0.55 -14.45
N THR A 122 28.84 0.29 -15.38
CA THR A 122 28.08 -0.11 -16.58
C THR A 122 28.79 -1.23 -17.38
N GLU A 123 30.10 -1.21 -17.43
CA GLU A 123 30.91 -2.22 -18.11
C GLU A 123 30.98 -3.60 -17.40
N GLN A 124 30.50 -3.69 -16.17
CA GLN A 124 30.45 -4.92 -15.37
C GLN A 124 29.05 -5.49 -15.27
N ILE A 125 28.07 -4.87 -15.90
CA ILE A 125 26.68 -5.33 -15.85
C ILE A 125 26.45 -6.38 -16.93
N THR A 126 26.03 -7.58 -16.52
CA THR A 126 25.53 -8.62 -17.42
C THR A 126 24.02 -8.42 -17.57
N HIS A 127 23.58 -8.14 -18.80
CA HIS A 127 22.18 -7.95 -19.15
C HIS A 127 21.51 -9.28 -19.41
N ILE A 128 20.37 -9.52 -18.77
CA ILE A 128 19.60 -10.77 -18.87
C ILE A 128 18.11 -10.47 -19.05
N THR A 129 17.39 -11.46 -19.59
CA THR A 129 15.92 -11.47 -19.61
C THR A 129 15.42 -12.71 -18.87
N ILE A 130 14.35 -12.54 -18.12
CA ILE A 130 13.65 -13.64 -17.44
C ILE A 130 12.31 -13.82 -18.13
N ASP A 131 12.20 -14.85 -18.96
CA ASP A 131 11.00 -15.17 -19.71
C ASP A 131 10.61 -16.63 -19.47
N ALA A 132 9.43 -16.82 -18.90
CA ALA A 132 8.90 -18.15 -18.60
C ALA A 132 7.36 -18.08 -18.46
N PRO A 133 6.65 -19.22 -18.61
CA PRO A 133 5.25 -19.30 -18.23
C PRO A 133 5.02 -18.89 -16.78
N HIS A 134 3.88 -18.27 -16.45
CA HIS A 134 3.63 -17.70 -15.12
C HIS A 134 3.88 -18.68 -13.95
N ARG A 135 3.61 -19.96 -14.14
CA ARG A 135 3.85 -20.99 -13.11
C ARG A 135 5.33 -21.26 -12.84
N GLU A 136 6.18 -21.03 -13.81
CA GLU A 136 7.61 -21.31 -13.76
C GLU A 136 8.43 -20.03 -13.54
N LEU A 137 7.81 -18.88 -13.73
CA LEU A 137 8.48 -17.57 -13.76
C LEU A 137 9.31 -17.31 -12.50
N TRP A 138 8.75 -17.60 -11.33
CA TRP A 138 9.45 -17.39 -10.07
C TRP A 138 10.66 -18.29 -9.91
N GLN A 139 10.51 -19.60 -10.23
CA GLN A 139 11.62 -20.56 -10.18
C GLN A 139 12.69 -20.21 -11.21
N THR A 140 12.28 -19.88 -12.44
CA THR A 140 13.21 -19.43 -13.49
C THR A 140 13.97 -18.18 -13.04
N ALA A 141 13.30 -17.23 -12.38
CA ALA A 141 13.98 -16.05 -11.83
C ALA A 141 15.03 -16.45 -10.78
N LEU A 142 14.71 -17.34 -9.86
CA LEU A 142 15.65 -17.84 -8.86
C LEU A 142 16.86 -18.53 -9.52
N ASP A 143 16.63 -19.39 -10.50
CA ASP A 143 17.70 -20.13 -11.19
C ASP A 143 18.64 -19.19 -11.94
N VAL A 144 18.10 -18.23 -12.71
CA VAL A 144 18.87 -17.25 -13.48
C VAL A 144 19.66 -16.31 -12.55
N LEU A 145 19.03 -15.86 -11.47
CA LEU A 145 19.68 -14.95 -10.50
C LEU A 145 20.71 -15.65 -9.62
N SER A 146 20.76 -16.98 -9.59
CA SER A 146 21.78 -17.76 -8.87
C SER A 146 23.11 -17.88 -9.61
N SER A 147 23.30 -17.19 -10.74
CA SER A 147 24.58 -17.18 -11.47
C SER A 147 25.71 -16.50 -10.69
N ASP A 148 26.97 -16.77 -11.09
CA ASP A 148 28.16 -16.17 -10.46
C ASP A 148 28.47 -14.74 -10.95
N ASP A 149 27.63 -14.16 -11.84
CA ASP A 149 27.83 -12.80 -12.33
C ASP A 149 27.74 -11.78 -11.20
N LYS A 150 28.70 -10.90 -11.11
CA LYS A 150 28.78 -9.91 -10.03
C LYS A 150 27.64 -8.90 -10.07
N CYS A 151 27.28 -8.40 -11.24
CA CYS A 151 26.22 -7.44 -11.45
C CYS A 151 25.28 -7.92 -12.56
N LEU A 152 24.03 -8.16 -12.22
CA LEU A 152 22.98 -8.53 -13.18
C LEU A 152 22.00 -7.35 -13.37
N ALA A 153 21.59 -7.11 -14.62
CA ALA A 153 20.46 -6.27 -14.94
C ALA A 153 19.38 -7.08 -15.66
N VAL A 154 18.20 -7.12 -15.10
CA VAL A 154 17.03 -7.75 -15.70
C VAL A 154 16.31 -6.72 -16.56
N ASP A 155 16.40 -6.90 -17.89
CA ASP A 155 15.96 -5.91 -18.87
C ASP A 155 14.46 -5.95 -19.18
N ASN A 156 13.76 -6.97 -18.73
CA ASN A 156 12.31 -7.08 -18.92
C ASN A 156 11.56 -6.97 -17.59
N TRP A 157 10.31 -6.55 -17.69
CA TRP A 157 9.43 -6.49 -16.54
C TRP A 157 8.93 -7.88 -16.13
N VAL A 158 9.47 -8.40 -15.02
CA VAL A 158 9.19 -9.77 -14.53
C VAL A 158 7.81 -9.85 -13.87
N LEU A 159 7.48 -8.90 -12.99
CA LEU A 159 6.26 -8.94 -12.19
C LEU A 159 5.05 -8.39 -12.94
N THR A 160 4.71 -9.04 -14.06
CA THR A 160 3.55 -8.67 -14.85
C THR A 160 2.25 -8.86 -14.07
N ARG A 161 1.22 -8.13 -14.45
CA ARG A 161 -0.10 -8.29 -13.85
C ARG A 161 -0.62 -9.72 -13.93
N SER A 162 -0.40 -10.39 -15.05
CA SER A 162 -0.81 -11.77 -15.26
C SER A 162 -0.14 -12.74 -14.28
N PHE A 163 1.13 -12.47 -13.90
CA PHE A 163 1.79 -13.22 -12.85
C PHE A 163 1.18 -12.91 -11.48
N LEU A 164 0.98 -11.63 -11.15
CA LEU A 164 0.45 -11.19 -9.86
C LEU A 164 -1.01 -11.63 -9.61
N GLU A 165 -1.77 -11.97 -10.64
CA GLU A 165 -3.13 -12.54 -10.56
C GLU A 165 -3.13 -14.07 -10.61
N SER A 166 -1.97 -14.70 -10.74
CA SER A 166 -1.85 -16.16 -10.89
C SER A 166 -1.82 -16.88 -9.53
N VAL A 167 -2.13 -18.19 -9.57
CA VAL A 167 -2.02 -19.06 -8.39
C VAL A 167 -0.59 -19.19 -7.86
N SER A 168 0.42 -18.92 -8.70
CA SER A 168 1.84 -18.97 -8.32
C SER A 168 2.19 -17.99 -7.21
N VAL A 169 1.45 -16.89 -7.07
CA VAL A 169 1.62 -15.93 -5.98
C VAL A 169 1.37 -16.58 -4.61
N ALA A 170 0.37 -17.47 -4.52
CA ALA A 170 0.09 -18.19 -3.28
C ALA A 170 1.24 -19.12 -2.86
N GLU A 171 1.97 -19.70 -3.83
CA GLU A 171 3.11 -20.57 -3.59
C GLU A 171 4.33 -19.81 -3.05
N ILE A 172 4.47 -18.54 -3.40
CA ILE A 172 5.55 -17.65 -2.95
C ILE A 172 5.29 -17.15 -1.53
N PHE A 173 4.03 -16.97 -1.15
CA PHE A 173 3.64 -16.25 0.06
C PHE A 173 4.28 -16.78 1.35
N PRO A 174 4.45 -18.09 1.60
CA PRO A 174 5.04 -18.58 2.85
C PRO A 174 6.44 -18.02 3.11
N LEU A 175 7.32 -18.03 2.10
CA LEU A 175 8.67 -17.46 2.22
C LEU A 175 8.65 -15.93 2.22
N PHE A 176 7.78 -15.33 1.41
CA PHE A 176 7.61 -13.89 1.38
C PHE A 176 7.09 -13.33 2.71
N SER A 177 6.17 -14.03 3.38
CA SER A 177 5.68 -13.62 4.70
C SER A 177 6.78 -13.64 5.78
N VAL A 178 7.70 -14.59 5.71
CA VAL A 178 8.89 -14.62 6.58
C VAL A 178 9.80 -13.42 6.28
N CYS A 179 10.05 -13.11 5.01
CA CYS A 179 10.82 -11.93 4.62
C CYS A 179 10.15 -10.64 5.14
N LEU A 180 8.84 -10.49 4.97
CA LEU A 180 8.12 -9.33 5.52
C LEU A 180 8.22 -9.25 7.04
N SER A 181 8.01 -10.36 7.76
CA SER A 181 8.02 -10.34 9.22
C SER A 181 9.39 -10.03 9.82
N THR A 182 10.48 -10.31 9.10
CA THR A 182 11.86 -10.17 9.59
C THR A 182 12.59 -8.94 9.06
N GLN A 183 12.23 -8.47 7.87
CA GLN A 183 12.98 -7.42 7.17
C GLN A 183 12.15 -6.17 6.84
N PHE A 184 10.81 -6.26 6.85
CA PHE A 184 9.99 -5.10 6.55
C PHE A 184 9.84 -4.21 7.78
N LEU A 185 10.18 -2.93 7.61
CA LEU A 185 9.90 -1.85 8.57
C LEU A 185 9.43 -0.60 7.82
N TRP A 186 8.44 0.06 8.36
CA TRP A 186 8.12 1.42 7.93
C TRP A 186 9.24 2.38 8.34
N SER A 187 9.44 3.42 7.55
CA SER A 187 10.35 4.52 7.90
C SER A 187 9.98 5.18 9.23
N ILE A 188 10.94 5.83 9.86
CA ILE A 188 10.73 6.54 11.13
C ILE A 188 9.61 7.59 11.03
N PRO A 189 9.53 8.44 9.97
CA PRO A 189 8.40 9.36 9.80
C PRO A 189 7.03 8.67 9.80
N ILE A 190 6.89 7.54 9.09
CA ILE A 190 5.63 6.78 9.06
C ILE A 190 5.32 6.18 10.42
N GLN A 191 6.31 5.58 11.11
CA GLN A 191 6.13 5.01 12.47
C GLN A 191 5.65 6.08 13.46
N HIS A 192 6.28 7.27 13.46
CA HIS A 192 5.89 8.38 14.34
C HIS A 192 4.49 8.90 14.01
N LEU A 193 4.15 9.05 12.74
CA LEU A 193 2.82 9.51 12.35
C LEU A 193 1.74 8.46 12.66
N ALA A 194 2.04 7.17 12.49
CA ALA A 194 1.15 6.08 12.87
C ALA A 194 0.91 6.06 14.38
N ALA A 195 1.95 6.21 15.20
CA ALA A 195 1.82 6.29 16.65
C ALA A 195 0.93 7.47 17.09
N ARG A 196 1.13 8.66 16.50
CA ARG A 196 0.26 9.83 16.73
C ARG A 196 -1.18 9.58 16.30
N THR A 197 -1.38 8.85 15.19
CA THR A 197 -2.71 8.49 14.67
C THR A 197 -3.43 7.56 15.64
N HIS A 198 -2.75 6.49 16.09
CA HIS A 198 -3.31 5.58 17.09
C HIS A 198 -3.73 6.33 18.36
N ALA A 199 -2.88 7.24 18.86
CA ALA A 199 -3.20 8.04 20.04
C ALA A 199 -4.36 9.01 19.78
N ALA A 200 -4.32 9.80 18.70
CA ALA A 200 -5.33 10.82 18.41
C ALA A 200 -6.72 10.23 18.12
N LEU A 201 -6.77 9.07 17.47
CA LEU A 201 -8.00 8.39 17.12
C LEU A 201 -8.40 7.29 18.12
N ASN A 202 -7.63 7.13 19.24
CA ASN A 202 -7.83 6.10 20.26
C ASN A 202 -8.01 4.70 19.66
N LEU A 203 -7.14 4.34 18.70
CA LEU A 203 -7.14 3.04 18.03
C LEU A 203 -6.15 2.10 18.73
N ARG A 204 -6.58 0.88 19.07
CA ARG A 204 -5.72 -0.09 19.75
C ARG A 204 -4.56 -0.53 18.86
N SER A 205 -3.37 -0.59 19.45
CA SER A 205 -2.19 -1.19 18.83
C SER A 205 -1.28 -1.78 19.92
N SER A 206 -0.19 -2.43 19.54
CA SER A 206 0.80 -2.92 20.51
C SER A 206 1.36 -1.80 21.38
N SER A 207 1.54 -0.61 20.82
CA SER A 207 1.99 0.59 21.57
C SER A 207 0.88 1.28 22.37
N TYR A 208 -0.39 0.97 22.08
CA TYR A 208 -1.58 1.53 22.73
C TYR A 208 -2.58 0.44 23.10
N PRO A 209 -2.22 -0.49 23.99
CA PRO A 209 -3.07 -1.66 24.28
C PRO A 209 -4.35 -1.32 25.05
N VAL A 210 -4.40 -0.19 25.71
CA VAL A 210 -5.60 0.28 26.47
C VAL A 210 -6.64 1.00 25.61
N ALA A 211 -6.30 1.33 24.35
CA ALA A 211 -7.23 1.96 23.42
C ALA A 211 -8.30 0.96 22.93
N ASP A 212 -9.33 1.48 22.25
CA ASP A 212 -10.45 0.65 21.78
C ASP A 212 -10.07 -0.22 20.57
N PRO A 213 -10.49 -1.49 20.55
CA PRO A 213 -10.35 -2.33 19.35
C PRO A 213 -11.24 -1.78 18.23
N TYR A 214 -10.77 -1.91 16.99
CA TYR A 214 -11.44 -1.35 15.82
C TYR A 214 -11.45 -2.32 14.65
N ILE A 215 -12.39 -2.07 13.73
CA ILE A 215 -12.42 -2.66 12.40
C ILE A 215 -11.87 -1.61 11.42
N ALA A 216 -11.00 -2.02 10.50
CA ALA A 216 -10.54 -1.20 9.41
C ALA A 216 -11.29 -1.58 8.10
N LEU A 217 -11.86 -0.59 7.44
CA LEU A 217 -12.52 -0.73 6.14
C LEU A 217 -11.76 0.06 5.09
N HIS A 218 -11.21 -0.60 4.09
CA HIS A 218 -10.64 0.09 2.93
C HIS A 218 -11.72 0.34 1.88
N LEU A 219 -12.09 1.60 1.73
CA LEU A 219 -13.09 2.07 0.78
C LEU A 219 -12.41 2.74 -0.43
N ARG A 220 -12.07 1.95 -1.45
CA ARG A 220 -11.52 2.48 -2.69
C ARG A 220 -12.63 3.03 -3.58
N ARG A 221 -12.63 4.34 -3.78
CA ARG A 221 -13.62 5.11 -4.55
C ARG A 221 -12.92 6.12 -5.47
N GLY A 222 -13.50 7.27 -5.68
CA GLY A 222 -12.94 8.34 -6.50
C GLY A 222 -12.87 7.94 -7.97
N ASP A 223 -11.67 7.94 -8.54
CA ASP A 223 -11.36 7.58 -9.92
C ASP A 223 -11.43 6.08 -10.23
N PHE A 224 -11.67 5.24 -9.21
CA PHE A 224 -11.54 3.79 -9.34
C PHE A 224 -12.66 3.12 -10.15
N SER A 225 -13.79 3.79 -10.39
CA SER A 225 -14.92 3.22 -11.15
C SER A 225 -14.56 2.90 -12.60
N SER A 226 -13.80 3.77 -13.29
CA SER A 226 -13.34 3.53 -14.65
C SER A 226 -12.36 2.35 -14.70
N HIS A 227 -11.44 2.29 -13.75
CA HIS A 227 -10.52 1.17 -13.63
C HIS A 227 -11.25 -0.16 -13.39
N CYS A 228 -12.32 -0.18 -12.59
CA CYS A 228 -13.13 -1.39 -12.40
C CYS A 228 -13.83 -1.84 -13.69
N LEU A 229 -14.24 -0.90 -14.55
CA LEU A 229 -14.79 -1.23 -15.87
C LEU A 229 -13.73 -1.92 -16.76
N ASP A 230 -12.52 -1.37 -16.82
CA ASP A 230 -11.41 -1.97 -17.58
C ASP A 230 -11.08 -3.39 -17.06
N LEU A 231 -11.15 -3.58 -15.74
CA LEU A 231 -10.94 -4.89 -15.11
C LEU A 231 -12.05 -5.89 -15.45
N ALA A 232 -13.29 -5.43 -15.46
CA ALA A 232 -14.46 -6.23 -15.81
C ALA A 232 -14.45 -6.64 -17.29
N GLU A 233 -14.08 -5.73 -18.20
CA GLU A 233 -13.90 -6.03 -19.62
C GLU A 233 -12.77 -7.03 -19.87
N SER A 234 -11.69 -6.92 -19.09
CA SER A 234 -10.52 -7.79 -19.21
C SER A 234 -10.62 -9.07 -18.37
N GLN A 235 -11.75 -9.34 -17.70
CA GLN A 235 -12.01 -10.52 -16.88
C GLN A 235 -10.90 -10.77 -15.83
N LYS A 236 -10.48 -9.71 -15.13
CA LYS A 236 -9.37 -9.78 -14.17
C LYS A 236 -9.79 -10.31 -12.81
N ASN A 237 -8.89 -11.05 -12.17
CA ASN A 237 -9.02 -11.54 -10.80
C ASN A 237 -8.59 -10.46 -9.78
N PHE A 238 -8.75 -10.74 -8.50
CA PHE A 238 -8.10 -9.99 -7.42
C PHE A 238 -6.60 -9.88 -7.65
N THR A 239 -5.95 -8.95 -6.99
CA THR A 239 -4.53 -8.69 -7.23
C THR A 239 -3.65 -9.25 -6.11
N THR A 240 -2.53 -9.83 -6.48
CA THR A 240 -1.42 -10.26 -5.63
C THR A 240 -1.92 -11.03 -4.39
N TRP A 241 -1.66 -10.56 -3.17
CA TRP A 241 -1.99 -11.26 -1.93
C TRP A 241 -3.49 -11.35 -1.62
N ALA A 242 -4.33 -10.59 -2.33
CA ALA A 242 -5.78 -10.75 -2.26
C ALA A 242 -6.27 -12.01 -3.02
N THR A 243 -5.40 -12.70 -3.77
CA THR A 243 -5.72 -13.98 -4.44
C THR A 243 -5.46 -15.21 -3.56
N LEU A 244 -4.96 -15.04 -2.34
CA LEU A 244 -4.68 -16.16 -1.44
C LEU A 244 -5.95 -16.98 -1.18
N PRO A 245 -5.88 -18.33 -1.28
CA PRO A 245 -7.09 -19.18 -1.39
C PRO A 245 -7.93 -19.25 -0.11
N ASN A 246 -7.32 -18.99 1.05
CA ASN A 246 -7.99 -19.12 2.34
C ASN A 246 -8.65 -17.83 2.84
N LEU A 247 -8.56 -16.74 2.08
CA LEU A 247 -9.18 -15.48 2.47
C LEU A 247 -10.70 -15.55 2.36
N ASN A 248 -11.37 -14.95 3.32
CA ASN A 248 -12.82 -14.86 3.27
C ASN A 248 -13.26 -13.83 2.23
N ILE A 249 -14.20 -14.23 1.37
CA ILE A 249 -14.86 -13.36 0.40
C ILE A 249 -16.30 -13.19 0.78
N LEU A 250 -16.79 -11.94 0.79
CA LEU A 250 -18.21 -11.66 1.06
C LEU A 250 -19.07 -12.26 -0.06
N PRO A 251 -20.10 -13.07 0.25
CA PRO A 251 -21.01 -13.61 -0.75
C PRO A 251 -21.71 -12.53 -1.60
N PRO A 252 -22.03 -12.82 -2.88
CA PRO A 252 -21.65 -14.01 -3.62
C PRO A 252 -20.13 -14.07 -3.88
N ALA A 253 -19.60 -15.27 -4.16
CA ALA A 253 -18.20 -15.43 -4.53
C ALA A 253 -17.89 -14.69 -5.86
N LEU A 254 -16.64 -14.29 -6.03
CA LEU A 254 -16.19 -13.66 -7.27
C LEU A 254 -16.28 -14.63 -8.44
N ASP A 255 -17.01 -14.23 -9.47
CA ASP A 255 -17.03 -14.89 -10.79
C ASP A 255 -16.33 -13.99 -11.81
N VAL A 256 -15.11 -14.33 -12.15
CA VAL A 256 -14.29 -13.55 -13.10
C VAL A 256 -14.81 -13.59 -14.55
N GLN A 257 -15.69 -14.55 -14.89
CA GLN A 257 -16.33 -14.60 -16.19
C GLN A 257 -17.55 -13.69 -16.29
N ASN A 258 -17.99 -13.12 -15.18
CA ASN A 258 -19.14 -12.24 -15.09
C ASN A 258 -18.71 -10.80 -14.75
N SER A 259 -18.75 -9.91 -15.72
CA SER A 259 -18.39 -8.49 -15.55
C SER A 259 -19.18 -7.81 -14.43
N SER A 260 -20.45 -8.18 -14.20
CA SER A 260 -21.25 -7.65 -13.11
C SER A 260 -20.72 -8.10 -11.75
N SER A 261 -20.25 -9.35 -11.65
CA SER A 261 -19.60 -9.86 -10.43
C SER A 261 -18.31 -9.09 -10.14
N ILE A 262 -17.46 -8.89 -11.15
CA ILE A 262 -16.24 -8.10 -11.02
C ILE A 262 -16.56 -6.68 -10.53
N MET A 263 -17.53 -6.01 -11.15
CA MET A 263 -17.95 -4.67 -10.72
C MET A 263 -18.46 -4.63 -9.29
N GLU A 264 -19.22 -5.63 -8.86
CA GLU A 264 -19.74 -5.73 -7.48
C GLU A 264 -18.63 -5.84 -6.45
N HIS A 265 -17.55 -6.58 -6.75
CA HIS A 265 -16.40 -6.75 -5.86
C HIS A 265 -15.38 -5.60 -5.96
N CYS A 266 -15.25 -5.00 -7.14
CA CYS A 266 -14.29 -3.92 -7.38
C CYS A 266 -14.81 -2.56 -6.92
N TYR A 267 -16.10 -2.27 -7.15
CA TYR A 267 -16.76 -1.01 -6.78
C TYR A 267 -18.06 -1.26 -6.01
N PRO A 268 -17.96 -1.86 -4.80
CA PRO A 268 -19.11 -2.34 -4.06
C PRO A 268 -20.11 -1.24 -3.73
N ILE A 269 -21.40 -1.51 -3.94
CA ILE A 269 -22.49 -0.61 -3.58
C ILE A 269 -22.67 -0.52 -2.06
N LEU A 270 -23.36 0.52 -1.58
CA LEU A 270 -23.55 0.77 -0.16
C LEU A 270 -24.11 -0.45 0.63
N PRO A 271 -25.16 -1.16 0.17
CA PRO A 271 -25.64 -2.35 0.88
C PRO A 271 -24.55 -3.39 1.10
N ARG A 272 -23.74 -3.72 0.07
CA ARG A 272 -22.63 -4.67 0.18
C ARG A 272 -21.56 -4.23 1.19
N VAL A 273 -21.23 -2.94 1.21
CA VAL A 273 -20.31 -2.38 2.22
C VAL A 273 -20.87 -2.54 3.63
N ILE A 274 -22.17 -2.31 3.81
CA ILE A 274 -22.86 -2.47 5.10
C ILE A 274 -22.86 -3.93 5.54
N ASP A 275 -23.13 -4.86 4.62
CA ASP A 275 -23.10 -6.30 4.91
C ASP A 275 -21.68 -6.77 5.29
N ALA A 276 -20.65 -6.23 4.63
CA ALA A 276 -19.26 -6.49 4.99
C ALA A 276 -18.92 -5.97 6.39
N ILE A 277 -19.35 -4.76 6.75
CA ILE A 277 -19.16 -4.21 8.10
C ILE A 277 -19.86 -5.07 9.13
N ARG A 278 -21.11 -5.49 8.89
CA ARG A 278 -21.84 -6.37 9.79
C ARG A 278 -21.11 -7.68 10.01
N THR A 279 -20.69 -8.34 8.91
CA THR A 279 -19.89 -9.58 8.96
C THR A 279 -18.62 -9.39 9.78
N GLY A 280 -17.91 -8.25 9.60
CA GLY A 280 -16.71 -7.94 10.37
C GLY A 280 -16.98 -7.76 11.86
N LEU A 281 -18.11 -7.12 12.22
CA LEU A 281 -18.52 -6.94 13.61
C LEU A 281 -18.93 -8.27 14.27
N ASP A 282 -19.57 -9.17 13.53
CA ASP A 282 -19.90 -10.52 14.03
C ASP A 282 -18.62 -11.33 14.32
N ARG A 283 -17.54 -11.10 13.57
CA ARG A 283 -16.21 -11.73 13.76
C ARG A 283 -15.36 -11.03 14.81
N ALA A 284 -15.54 -9.71 15.01
CA ALA A 284 -14.83 -8.91 15.99
C ALA A 284 -15.82 -8.16 16.92
N PRO A 285 -16.59 -8.87 17.76
CA PRO A 285 -17.69 -8.29 18.54
C PRO A 285 -17.25 -7.28 19.62
N HIS A 286 -15.95 -7.24 19.90
CA HIS A 286 -15.37 -6.26 20.85
C HIS A 286 -14.93 -4.97 20.17
N ALA A 287 -15.00 -4.88 18.85
CA ALA A 287 -14.64 -3.67 18.13
C ALA A 287 -15.67 -2.55 18.45
N ARG A 288 -15.14 -1.37 18.81
CA ARG A 288 -15.93 -0.20 19.20
C ARG A 288 -15.85 0.92 18.18
N ILE A 289 -14.88 0.81 17.24
CA ILE A 289 -14.60 1.83 16.24
C ILE A 289 -14.61 1.19 14.86
N LEU A 290 -15.21 1.89 13.90
CA LEU A 290 -14.98 1.66 12.47
C LEU A 290 -14.02 2.72 11.96
N HIS A 291 -12.84 2.30 11.49
CA HIS A 291 -11.89 3.18 10.81
C HIS A 291 -11.97 2.98 9.30
N ILE A 292 -12.26 4.05 8.55
CA ILE A 292 -12.43 4.00 7.09
C ILE A 292 -11.19 4.55 6.41
N LEU A 293 -10.46 3.69 5.72
CA LEU A 293 -9.38 4.09 4.82
C LEU A 293 -9.98 4.51 3.48
N HIS A 294 -9.60 5.67 2.99
CA HIS A 294 -10.09 6.20 1.73
C HIS A 294 -9.08 7.12 1.05
N ASP A 295 -9.21 7.24 -0.26
CA ASP A 295 -8.39 8.09 -1.11
C ASP A 295 -9.05 9.46 -1.42
N ALA A 296 -10.14 9.79 -0.71
CA ALA A 296 -10.85 11.04 -0.95
C ALA A 296 -9.97 12.24 -0.60
N LYS A 297 -9.76 13.05 -1.61
CA LYS A 297 -9.28 14.42 -1.46
C LYS A 297 -10.50 15.36 -1.38
N TRP A 298 -10.25 16.61 -1.05
CA TRP A 298 -11.29 17.65 -0.98
C TRP A 298 -12.10 17.81 -2.30
N ASP A 299 -11.55 17.40 -3.44
CA ASP A 299 -12.14 17.42 -4.76
C ASP A 299 -13.05 16.22 -5.09
N HIS A 300 -13.20 15.27 -4.16
CA HIS A 300 -14.07 14.10 -4.31
C HIS A 300 -15.26 14.09 -3.33
N PRO A 301 -16.22 15.04 -3.44
CA PRO A 301 -17.32 15.16 -2.48
C PRO A 301 -18.24 13.93 -2.42
N LEU A 302 -18.33 13.16 -3.51
CA LEU A 302 -19.14 11.94 -3.54
C LEU A 302 -18.60 10.84 -2.64
N VAL A 303 -17.28 10.77 -2.43
CA VAL A 303 -16.66 9.82 -1.49
C VAL A 303 -17.06 10.18 -0.07
N TYR A 304 -16.99 11.44 0.32
CA TYR A 304 -17.44 11.91 1.62
C TYR A 304 -18.93 11.68 1.85
N ALA A 305 -19.77 11.91 0.84
CA ALA A 305 -21.20 11.59 0.92
C ALA A 305 -21.45 10.09 1.12
N HIS A 306 -20.64 9.22 0.52
CA HIS A 306 -20.74 7.80 0.71
C HIS A 306 -20.30 7.38 2.13
N MET A 307 -19.18 7.91 2.63
CA MET A 307 -18.73 7.69 4.01
C MET A 307 -19.77 8.16 5.03
N TRP A 308 -20.36 9.34 4.82
CA TRP A 308 -21.43 9.83 5.69
C TRP A 308 -22.62 8.88 5.75
N LYS A 309 -23.02 8.26 4.62
CA LYS A 309 -24.09 7.24 4.60
C LYS A 309 -23.72 6.02 5.39
N ILE A 310 -22.47 5.55 5.29
CA ILE A 310 -21.96 4.42 6.10
C ILE A 310 -22.00 4.79 7.58
N GLU A 311 -21.42 5.93 7.94
CA GLU A 311 -21.39 6.41 9.33
C GLU A 311 -22.79 6.55 9.91
N LYS A 312 -23.72 7.16 9.17
CA LYS A 312 -25.12 7.29 9.59
C LYS A 312 -25.76 5.92 9.83
N ALA A 313 -25.56 4.96 8.95
CA ALA A 313 -26.13 3.62 9.08
C ALA A 313 -25.60 2.90 10.35
N VAL A 314 -24.27 2.80 10.49
CA VAL A 314 -23.66 2.06 11.61
C VAL A 314 -23.96 2.71 12.98
N LYS A 315 -24.05 4.04 13.04
CA LYS A 315 -24.45 4.77 14.27
C LYS A 315 -25.94 4.62 14.58
N THR A 316 -26.81 4.66 13.57
CA THR A 316 -28.26 4.50 13.77
C THR A 316 -28.58 3.11 14.34
N TRP A 317 -27.84 2.09 13.93
CA TRP A 317 -28.02 0.73 14.42
C TRP A 317 -27.24 0.43 15.72
N GLY A 318 -26.45 1.39 16.20
CA GLY A 318 -25.66 1.21 17.42
C GLY A 318 -24.55 0.17 17.30
N TRP A 319 -24.03 -0.07 16.09
CA TRP A 319 -23.04 -1.11 15.84
C TRP A 319 -21.66 -0.73 16.35
N VAL A 320 -21.31 0.54 16.29
CA VAL A 320 -20.03 1.09 16.77
C VAL A 320 -20.27 2.39 17.53
N ASP A 321 -19.40 2.68 18.47
CA ASP A 321 -19.47 3.92 19.28
C ASP A 321 -18.95 5.11 18.45
N ARG A 322 -18.01 4.85 17.54
CA ARG A 322 -17.35 5.91 16.75
C ARG A 322 -16.93 5.44 15.36
N VAL A 323 -16.97 6.38 14.42
CA VAL A 323 -16.38 6.21 13.08
C VAL A 323 -15.24 7.21 12.94
N THR A 324 -14.10 6.74 12.49
CA THR A 324 -12.91 7.54 12.15
C THR A 324 -12.49 7.25 10.72
N HIS A 325 -11.63 8.08 10.11
CA HIS A 325 -11.21 7.89 8.73
C HIS A 325 -9.84 8.51 8.42
N SER A 326 -9.23 8.14 7.28
CA SER A 326 -7.90 8.60 6.82
C SER A 326 -7.72 10.12 6.86
N GLY A 327 -8.78 10.90 6.56
CA GLY A 327 -8.72 12.37 6.61
C GLY A 327 -8.53 12.96 8.01
N GLN A 328 -8.56 12.14 9.07
CA GLN A 328 -8.32 12.54 10.46
C GLN A 328 -6.91 12.16 10.94
N ILE A 329 -6.06 11.62 10.08
CA ILE A 329 -4.64 11.40 10.38
C ILE A 329 -4.02 12.76 10.71
N PRO A 330 -3.36 12.91 11.88
CA PRO A 330 -2.81 14.19 12.33
C PRO A 330 -1.48 14.52 11.62
N ALA A 331 -1.51 14.49 10.28
CA ALA A 331 -0.35 14.83 9.46
C ALA A 331 -0.05 16.33 9.56
N GLY A 332 1.20 16.65 9.84
CA GLY A 332 1.74 18.00 9.83
C GLY A 332 2.19 18.44 8.42
N TRP A 333 2.85 19.58 8.35
CA TRP A 333 3.45 20.10 7.12
C TRP A 333 4.53 19.15 6.62
N GLY A 334 4.48 18.78 5.33
CA GLY A 334 5.42 17.86 4.70
C GLY A 334 5.16 16.37 4.99
N GLU A 335 4.17 16.02 5.82
CA GLU A 335 3.88 14.63 6.18
C GLU A 335 2.77 13.98 5.34
N GLY A 336 2.14 14.73 4.44
CA GLY A 336 1.01 14.23 3.63
C GLY A 336 1.33 12.98 2.83
N ASP A 337 2.56 12.83 2.35
CA ASP A 337 3.01 11.67 1.58
C ASP A 337 3.07 10.38 2.42
N PHE A 338 3.29 10.51 3.73
CA PHE A 338 3.40 9.36 4.63
C PHE A 338 2.05 8.76 5.01
N THR A 339 0.95 9.48 4.76
CA THR A 339 -0.39 9.06 5.17
C THR A 339 -0.82 7.72 4.57
N VAL A 340 -0.36 7.38 3.36
CA VAL A 340 -0.64 6.09 2.73
C VAL A 340 0.02 4.93 3.50
N GLY A 341 1.24 5.11 3.99
CA GLY A 341 1.92 4.13 4.85
C GLY A 341 1.23 4.01 6.21
N VAL A 342 0.77 5.14 6.77
CA VAL A 342 0.00 5.16 8.02
C VAL A 342 -1.33 4.42 7.87
N ASP A 343 -2.06 4.63 6.79
CA ASP A 343 -3.30 3.90 6.50
C ASP A 343 -3.06 2.38 6.49
N MET A 344 -1.99 1.93 5.83
CA MET A 344 -1.63 0.51 5.81
C MET A 344 -1.22 -0.02 7.19
N GLU A 345 -0.43 0.75 7.94
CA GLU A 345 -0.04 0.36 9.30
C GLU A 345 -1.27 0.27 10.22
N VAL A 346 -2.15 1.27 10.21
CA VAL A 346 -3.41 1.24 10.97
C VAL A 346 -4.26 0.04 10.55
N ALA A 347 -4.45 -0.20 9.25
CA ALA A 347 -5.24 -1.35 8.79
C ALA A 347 -4.62 -2.70 9.16
N SER A 348 -3.29 -2.79 9.17
CA SER A 348 -2.57 -4.03 9.55
C SER A 348 -2.78 -4.40 11.03
N LYS A 349 -2.99 -3.42 11.92
CA LYS A 349 -3.18 -3.61 13.36
C LYS A 349 -4.64 -3.74 13.80
N ALA A 350 -5.61 -3.54 12.91
CA ALA A 350 -7.02 -3.65 13.21
C ALA A 350 -7.40 -5.06 13.71
N ALA A 351 -8.40 -5.17 14.60
CA ALA A 351 -8.94 -6.46 15.03
C ALA A 351 -9.54 -7.24 13.85
N PHE A 352 -10.12 -6.52 12.88
CA PHE A 352 -10.65 -7.09 11.65
C PHE A 352 -10.43 -6.11 10.49
N PHE A 353 -10.11 -6.63 9.31
CA PHE A 353 -9.89 -5.84 8.11
C PHE A 353 -10.87 -6.22 6.99
N ILE A 354 -11.48 -5.21 6.40
CA ILE A 354 -12.39 -5.34 5.25
C ILE A 354 -11.76 -4.58 4.09
N GLY A 355 -11.55 -5.25 2.94
CA GLY A 355 -10.88 -4.66 1.80
C GLY A 355 -11.53 -4.95 0.46
N VAL A 356 -11.17 -4.16 -0.55
CA VAL A 356 -11.51 -4.40 -1.95
C VAL A 356 -10.38 -5.19 -2.59
N GLY A 357 -10.62 -6.45 -2.97
CA GLY A 357 -9.59 -7.37 -3.47
C GLY A 357 -8.86 -6.91 -4.74
N TYR A 358 -9.42 -5.97 -5.48
CA TYR A 358 -8.82 -5.36 -6.66
C TYR A 358 -7.84 -4.22 -6.36
N SER A 359 -7.69 -3.83 -5.11
CA SER A 359 -6.80 -2.73 -4.71
C SER A 359 -5.45 -3.25 -4.21
N SER A 360 -4.37 -2.72 -4.75
CA SER A 360 -3.00 -2.99 -4.28
C SER A 360 -2.79 -2.60 -2.81
N LEU A 361 -3.48 -1.58 -2.29
CA LEU A 361 -3.45 -1.26 -0.87
C LEU A 361 -4.05 -2.40 -0.02
N THR A 362 -5.22 -2.91 -0.41
CA THR A 362 -5.82 -4.09 0.26
C THR A 362 -4.86 -5.27 0.24
N SER A 363 -4.29 -5.57 -0.92
CA SER A 363 -3.33 -6.67 -1.08
C SER A 363 -2.13 -6.52 -0.14
N GLN A 364 -1.54 -5.33 -0.06
CA GLN A 364 -0.41 -5.09 0.85
C GLN A 364 -0.81 -5.21 2.33
N VAL A 365 -1.99 -4.71 2.72
CA VAL A 365 -2.51 -4.88 4.09
C VAL A 365 -2.72 -6.36 4.42
N VAL A 366 -3.24 -7.16 3.49
CA VAL A 366 -3.36 -8.62 3.65
C VAL A 366 -2.00 -9.24 3.97
N ALA A 367 -0.97 -8.93 3.17
CA ALA A 367 0.36 -9.46 3.39
C ALA A 367 0.95 -9.04 4.75
N LEU A 368 0.83 -7.78 5.12
CA LEU A 368 1.34 -7.26 6.41
C LEU A 368 0.62 -7.88 7.61
N ARG A 369 -0.70 -8.10 7.51
CA ARG A 369 -1.47 -8.75 8.56
C ARG A 369 -1.03 -10.20 8.78
N LEU A 370 -0.94 -10.97 7.70
CA LEU A 370 -0.55 -12.38 7.76
C LEU A 370 0.90 -12.55 8.20
N ALA A 371 1.83 -11.72 7.69
CA ALA A 371 3.22 -11.70 8.13
C ALA A 371 3.35 -11.27 9.61
N GLY A 372 2.46 -10.40 10.09
CA GLY A 372 2.37 -9.99 11.49
C GLY A 372 1.66 -11.02 12.40
N GLY A 373 1.32 -12.22 11.89
CA GLY A 373 0.70 -13.31 12.67
C GLY A 373 -0.80 -13.15 12.87
N GLN A 374 -1.49 -12.25 12.17
CA GLN A 374 -2.95 -12.18 12.21
C GLN A 374 -3.56 -13.34 11.42
N SER A 375 -4.70 -13.86 11.90
CA SER A 375 -5.42 -14.94 11.22
C SER A 375 -6.06 -14.46 9.90
N GLU A 376 -6.10 -15.36 8.91
CA GLU A 376 -6.87 -15.19 7.68
C GLU A 376 -8.37 -14.91 7.97
N ASP A 377 -8.90 -15.48 9.06
CA ASP A 377 -10.27 -15.23 9.52
C ASP A 377 -10.53 -13.79 9.95
N SER A 378 -9.50 -13.00 10.16
CA SER A 378 -9.59 -11.57 10.49
C SER A 378 -9.61 -10.67 9.25
N ILE A 379 -9.74 -11.24 8.06
CA ILE A 379 -9.74 -10.56 6.77
C ILE A 379 -10.99 -10.94 5.98
N LEU A 380 -11.66 -9.94 5.42
CA LEU A 380 -12.80 -10.10 4.52
C LEU A 380 -12.61 -9.26 3.25
N LEU A 381 -12.69 -9.89 2.11
CA LEU A 381 -12.70 -9.21 0.81
C LEU A 381 -14.16 -9.01 0.35
N MET A 382 -14.46 -7.78 -0.09
CA MET A 382 -15.78 -7.43 -0.63
C MET A 382 -15.92 -7.83 -2.09
#